data_64420e06b0e56e645f74ea9f360859b7
#
_entry.id   64420e06b0e56e645f74ea9f360859b7
#
_cell.length_a   1.000
_cell.length_b   1.000
_cell.length_c   1.000
_cell.angle_alpha   90.00
_cell.angle_beta   90.00
_cell.angle_gamma   90.00
#
_symmetry.space_group_name_H-M   'P 1'
#
loop_
_entity.id
_entity.type
_entity.pdbx_description
1 polymer ?
#
loop_
_entity_poly.entity_id
_entity_poly.type
_entity_poly.pdbx_seq_one_letter_code
_entity_poly.pdbx_strand_id
1 'polypeptide(L)'
;DLDGHDANWNGSLESNELHTNLLEFMADTHPWIADTDGDGMWDGWEYQQGLDPNNPLDTLTDPDGDGLVNRLEYNNSRVGTGYSEVDGIRSTTPLLNDTDGDGLLDGEEIFVYFTDPTWNDTDMDGMPDGWEVQYGFNPRDPADARSDLDNDGHDYDRSQAVEPDEYYTNLQEYLNGTDPTNPDSDNDGIPDGWEVQYGLDPLDPLDAVLDMDGDGWDFNRNGEVAGNETFTSLEEYS
;
A
#
# COMPACT_ATOMS: atom_id res chain seq x y z
N ASP A 1 -38.03 11.38 5.35
CA ASP A 1 -37.20 10.37 4.79
C ASP A 1 -35.75 10.64 5.18
N LEU A 2 -35.12 9.76 5.95
CA LEU A 2 -33.80 9.98 6.52
C LEU A 2 -32.89 8.72 6.37
N ASP A 3 -33.26 7.83 5.45
CA ASP A 3 -32.57 6.59 5.14
C ASP A 3 -31.50 6.73 4.05
N GLY A 4 -31.28 7.95 3.59
CA GLY A 4 -30.14 8.26 2.74
C GLY A 4 -28.82 8.06 3.48
N HIS A 5 -27.83 7.51 2.79
CA HIS A 5 -26.49 7.33 3.31
C HIS A 5 -25.64 8.56 2.98
N ASP A 6 -25.06 9.20 4.01
CA ASP A 6 -24.06 10.27 3.84
C ASP A 6 -22.75 9.66 3.37
N ALA A 7 -22.63 9.46 2.06
CA ALA A 7 -21.50 8.74 1.45
C ALA A 7 -20.18 9.51 1.53
N ASN A 8 -20.25 10.82 1.71
CA ASN A 8 -19.06 11.67 1.85
C ASN A 8 -18.79 12.12 3.30
N TRP A 9 -19.64 11.67 4.24
CA TRP A 9 -19.52 11.87 5.69
C TRP A 9 -19.34 13.32 6.14
N ASN A 10 -19.88 14.28 5.37
CA ASN A 10 -19.81 15.71 5.73
C ASN A 10 -20.84 16.13 6.78
N GLY A 11 -21.67 15.21 7.27
CA GLY A 11 -22.73 15.43 8.24
C GLY A 11 -24.02 16.00 7.67
N SER A 12 -24.19 15.95 6.34
CA SER A 12 -25.36 16.47 5.63
C SER A 12 -25.71 15.56 4.46
N LEU A 13 -26.93 15.03 4.42
CA LEU A 13 -27.41 14.28 3.26
C LEU A 13 -27.64 15.22 2.07
N GLU A 14 -26.91 14.97 1.00
CA GLU A 14 -27.06 15.67 -0.28
C GLU A 14 -28.09 14.98 -1.18
N SER A 15 -28.48 15.64 -2.27
CA SER A 15 -29.52 15.11 -3.15
C SER A 15 -29.21 13.81 -3.88
N ASN A 16 -27.93 13.48 -3.98
CA ASN A 16 -27.40 12.22 -4.53
C ASN A 16 -27.23 11.11 -3.48
N GLU A 17 -27.38 11.45 -2.21
CA GLU A 17 -27.25 10.55 -1.06
C GLU A 17 -28.63 10.21 -0.44
N LEU A 18 -29.69 10.86 -0.92
CA LEU A 18 -31.04 10.63 -0.44
C LEU A 18 -31.67 9.41 -1.12
N HIS A 19 -32.09 8.45 -0.31
CA HIS A 19 -33.03 7.44 -0.76
C HIS A 19 -34.41 8.04 -0.74
N THR A 20 -34.89 8.52 -1.91
CA THR A 20 -36.11 9.28 -2.02
C THR A 20 -37.32 8.35 -2.12
N ASN A 21 -38.56 8.85 -1.81
CA ASN A 21 -39.79 8.11 -1.99
C ASN A 21 -39.98 7.52 -3.41
N LEU A 22 -39.29 8.06 -4.42
CA LEU A 22 -39.28 7.47 -5.76
C LEU A 22 -38.37 6.23 -5.83
N LEU A 23 -37.22 6.28 -5.22
CA LEU A 23 -36.29 5.12 -5.15
C LEU A 23 -36.90 4.02 -4.29
N GLU A 24 -37.51 4.36 -3.16
CA GLU A 24 -38.26 3.42 -2.32
C GLU A 24 -39.37 2.73 -3.08
N PHE A 25 -40.16 3.50 -3.84
CA PHE A 25 -41.16 2.91 -4.71
C PHE A 25 -40.59 1.99 -5.79
N MET A 26 -39.43 2.33 -6.33
CA MET A 26 -38.75 1.49 -7.33
C MET A 26 -38.14 0.24 -6.72
N ALA A 27 -37.65 0.32 -5.48
CA ALA A 27 -37.05 -0.77 -4.72
C ALA A 27 -38.10 -1.62 -3.96
N ASP A 28 -39.39 -1.22 -3.99
CA ASP A 28 -40.49 -1.85 -3.23
C ASP A 28 -40.25 -1.84 -1.70
N THR A 29 -39.61 -0.75 -1.20
CA THR A 29 -39.35 -0.53 0.22
C THR A 29 -40.39 0.36 0.87
N HIS A 30 -40.35 0.49 2.19
CA HIS A 30 -41.40 1.18 2.95
C HIS A 30 -41.00 2.63 3.30
N PRO A 31 -41.69 3.67 2.80
CA PRO A 31 -41.28 5.09 2.87
C PRO A 31 -41.21 5.71 4.27
N TRP A 32 -41.39 4.97 5.33
CA TRP A 32 -41.32 5.41 6.72
C TRP A 32 -40.44 4.49 7.58
N ILE A 33 -39.79 3.52 6.98
CA ILE A 33 -38.96 2.53 7.67
C ILE A 33 -37.62 2.50 6.92
N ALA A 34 -36.56 2.93 7.58
CA ALA A 34 -35.23 3.04 6.96
C ALA A 34 -34.53 1.69 6.73
N ASP A 35 -35.05 0.63 7.28
CA ASP A 35 -34.59 -0.76 7.22
C ASP A 35 -35.86 -1.62 7.07
N THR A 36 -36.25 -1.90 5.83
CA THR A 36 -37.56 -2.48 5.50
C THR A 36 -37.63 -3.96 5.90
N ASP A 37 -36.56 -4.73 5.75
CA ASP A 37 -36.54 -6.16 6.06
C ASP A 37 -36.07 -6.48 7.49
N GLY A 38 -35.48 -5.48 8.18
CA GLY A 38 -35.12 -5.57 9.59
C GLY A 38 -33.79 -6.29 9.85
N ASP A 39 -32.90 -6.33 8.89
CA ASP A 39 -31.60 -7.02 8.99
C ASP A 39 -30.52 -6.13 9.61
N GLY A 40 -30.81 -4.82 9.70
CA GLY A 40 -30.01 -3.78 10.34
C GLY A 40 -29.08 -3.01 9.39
N MET A 41 -29.20 -3.21 8.09
CA MET A 41 -28.69 -2.30 7.06
C MET A 41 -29.83 -1.36 6.64
N TRP A 42 -29.50 -0.19 6.14
CA TRP A 42 -30.54 0.74 5.68
C TRP A 42 -30.80 0.55 4.19
N ASP A 43 -32.08 0.60 3.80
CA ASP A 43 -32.55 0.45 2.42
C ASP A 43 -31.73 1.30 1.44
N GLY A 44 -31.42 2.54 1.80
CA GLY A 44 -30.66 3.46 0.98
C GLY A 44 -29.21 3.03 0.75
N TRP A 45 -28.56 2.48 1.77
CA TRP A 45 -27.21 1.94 1.63
C TRP A 45 -27.21 0.68 0.79
N GLU A 46 -28.10 -0.27 1.07
CA GLU A 46 -28.23 -1.51 0.31
C GLU A 46 -28.47 -1.25 -1.17
N TYR A 47 -29.41 -0.34 -1.47
CA TYR A 47 -29.68 0.06 -2.84
C TYR A 47 -28.44 0.65 -3.55
N GLN A 48 -27.66 1.47 -2.86
CA GLN A 48 -26.41 2.04 -3.40
C GLN A 48 -25.35 0.97 -3.65
N GLN A 49 -25.28 -0.04 -2.77
CA GLN A 49 -24.32 -1.15 -2.90
C GLN A 49 -24.83 -2.26 -3.85
N GLY A 50 -26.06 -2.14 -4.38
CA GLY A 50 -26.63 -3.15 -5.28
C GLY A 50 -27.11 -4.40 -4.58
N LEU A 51 -27.35 -4.32 -3.27
CA LEU A 51 -28.00 -5.34 -2.45
C LEU A 51 -29.53 -5.24 -2.56
N ASP A 52 -30.25 -6.19 -1.98
CA ASP A 52 -31.74 -6.22 -2.00
C ASP A 52 -32.31 -5.82 -0.65
N PRO A 53 -32.84 -4.59 -0.47
CA PRO A 53 -33.35 -4.08 0.80
C PRO A 53 -34.66 -4.76 1.27
N ASN A 54 -35.07 -5.84 0.63
CA ASN A 54 -36.16 -6.70 1.04
C ASN A 54 -35.68 -8.14 1.39
N ASN A 55 -34.40 -8.39 1.39
CA ASN A 55 -33.85 -9.74 1.60
C ASN A 55 -32.94 -9.80 2.85
N PRO A 56 -33.47 -10.09 4.04
CA PRO A 56 -32.69 -10.05 5.29
C PRO A 56 -31.59 -11.11 5.38
N LEU A 57 -31.37 -11.90 4.33
CA LEU A 57 -30.31 -12.94 4.30
C LEU A 57 -29.02 -12.47 3.62
N ASP A 58 -29.05 -11.41 2.85
CA ASP A 58 -27.85 -10.89 2.18
C ASP A 58 -26.93 -10.15 3.15
N THR A 59 -27.42 -9.72 4.31
CA THR A 59 -26.63 -9.19 5.43
C THR A 59 -25.45 -10.10 5.85
N LEU A 60 -25.59 -11.42 5.61
CA LEU A 60 -24.57 -12.43 5.93
C LEU A 60 -23.78 -12.92 4.72
N THR A 61 -24.02 -12.35 3.55
CA THR A 61 -23.24 -12.68 2.36
C THR A 61 -21.97 -11.83 2.29
N ASP A 62 -21.00 -12.35 1.57
CA ASP A 62 -19.68 -11.76 1.32
C ASP A 62 -19.48 -11.84 -0.21
N PRO A 63 -19.92 -10.81 -0.96
CA PRO A 63 -19.96 -10.87 -2.42
C PRO A 63 -18.61 -10.79 -3.12
N ASP A 64 -17.64 -10.09 -2.55
CA ASP A 64 -16.30 -9.92 -3.11
C ASP A 64 -15.26 -10.91 -2.54
N GLY A 65 -15.61 -11.59 -1.42
CA GLY A 65 -14.83 -12.69 -0.87
C GLY A 65 -13.63 -12.26 -0.03
N ASP A 66 -13.67 -11.08 0.55
CA ASP A 66 -12.60 -10.53 1.37
C ASP A 66 -12.62 -11.01 2.84
N GLY A 67 -13.72 -11.66 3.25
CA GLY A 67 -13.93 -12.15 4.62
C GLY A 67 -14.79 -11.21 5.47
N LEU A 68 -15.25 -10.06 4.96
CA LEU A 68 -16.27 -9.21 5.55
C LEU A 68 -17.63 -9.58 4.95
N VAL A 69 -18.63 -9.80 5.81
CA VAL A 69 -20.01 -9.89 5.35
C VAL A 69 -20.61 -8.49 5.22
N ASN A 70 -21.61 -8.31 4.37
CA ASN A 70 -22.25 -7.01 4.10
C ASN A 70 -22.56 -6.22 5.38
N ARG A 71 -22.99 -6.89 6.44
CA ARG A 71 -23.29 -6.27 7.74
C ARG A 71 -22.04 -5.65 8.39
N LEU A 72 -20.88 -6.26 8.25
CA LEU A 72 -19.63 -5.73 8.81
C LEU A 72 -19.18 -4.51 8.03
N GLU A 73 -19.26 -4.56 6.72
CA GLU A 73 -18.93 -3.44 5.85
C GLU A 73 -19.87 -2.25 6.09
N TYR A 74 -21.19 -2.51 6.20
CA TYR A 74 -22.15 -1.49 6.61
C TYR A 74 -21.80 -0.86 7.95
N ASN A 75 -21.37 -1.66 8.94
CA ASN A 75 -20.96 -1.14 10.24
C ASN A 75 -19.65 -0.34 10.15
N ASN A 76 -18.69 -0.80 9.34
CA ASN A 76 -17.45 -0.07 9.09
C ASN A 76 -17.73 1.27 8.39
N SER A 77 -18.76 1.31 7.55
CA SER A 77 -19.23 2.55 6.93
C SER A 77 -19.91 3.53 7.90
N ARG A 78 -20.36 3.09 9.07
CA ARG A 78 -21.15 3.92 10.00
C ARG A 78 -20.46 4.26 11.32
N VAL A 79 -19.50 3.46 11.72
CA VAL A 79 -18.87 3.63 13.05
C VAL A 79 -17.38 3.64 12.83
N GLY A 80 -16.78 4.78 13.09
CA GLY A 80 -15.34 4.83 13.24
C GLY A 80 -14.90 3.73 14.22
N THR A 81 -14.21 2.74 13.73
CA THR A 81 -13.65 1.61 14.50
C THR A 81 -12.54 2.07 15.46
N GLY A 82 -12.78 3.15 16.21
CA GLY A 82 -11.82 3.74 17.13
C GLY A 82 -10.78 4.63 16.45
N TYR A 83 -10.81 4.78 15.17
CA TYR A 83 -10.07 5.79 14.41
C TYR A 83 -10.90 7.08 14.36
N SER A 84 -10.28 8.18 14.69
CA SER A 84 -10.89 9.47 15.00
C SER A 84 -11.82 10.00 13.91
N GLU A 85 -13.01 10.46 14.29
CA GLU A 85 -14.02 11.17 13.46
C GLU A 85 -13.50 12.46 12.76
N VAL A 86 -12.20 12.63 12.57
CA VAL A 86 -11.62 13.92 12.17
C VAL A 86 -11.29 14.00 10.68
N ASP A 87 -11.19 12.88 9.97
CA ASP A 87 -10.80 12.86 8.56
C ASP A 87 -11.71 11.94 7.75
N GLY A 88 -12.83 12.46 7.26
CA GLY A 88 -13.74 11.91 6.26
C GLY A 88 -13.68 10.39 6.10
N ILE A 89 -14.44 9.67 6.92
CA ILE A 89 -14.42 8.20 6.98
C ILE A 89 -14.71 7.62 5.60
N ARG A 90 -13.75 6.93 5.06
CA ARG A 90 -13.90 6.06 3.92
C ARG A 90 -14.51 4.75 4.43
N SER A 91 -15.33 4.10 3.65
CA SER A 91 -15.96 2.83 4.03
C SER A 91 -15.52 1.73 3.08
N THR A 92 -15.37 0.52 3.61
CA THR A 92 -15.33 -0.67 2.76
C THR A 92 -16.66 -0.87 2.04
N THR A 93 -16.67 -1.64 0.97
CA THR A 93 -17.87 -1.85 0.15
C THR A 93 -18.00 -3.32 -0.28
N PRO A 94 -19.24 -3.88 -0.30
CA PRO A 94 -19.52 -5.28 -0.61
C PRO A 94 -19.05 -5.78 -2.00
N LEU A 95 -18.43 -4.95 -2.79
CA LEU A 95 -18.05 -5.26 -4.17
C LEU A 95 -16.58 -4.96 -4.47
N LEU A 96 -15.80 -4.58 -3.47
CA LEU A 96 -14.38 -4.26 -3.63
C LEU A 96 -13.60 -4.81 -2.44
N ASN A 97 -12.89 -5.89 -2.64
CA ASN A 97 -12.21 -6.68 -1.64
C ASN A 97 -10.87 -6.11 -1.13
N ASP A 98 -10.39 -5.02 -1.69
CA ASP A 98 -9.17 -4.29 -1.35
C ASP A 98 -9.47 -2.82 -1.66
N THR A 99 -9.93 -2.08 -0.64
CA THR A 99 -10.54 -0.75 -0.83
C THR A 99 -9.50 0.32 -1.16
N ASP A 100 -8.28 0.25 -0.60
CA ASP A 100 -7.24 1.26 -0.82
C ASP A 100 -6.17 0.84 -1.84
N GLY A 101 -6.17 -0.44 -2.25
CA GLY A 101 -5.36 -0.96 -3.34
C GLY A 101 -3.91 -1.25 -2.96
N ASP A 102 -3.65 -1.54 -1.69
CA ASP A 102 -2.29 -1.81 -1.20
C ASP A 102 -1.88 -3.29 -1.30
N GLY A 103 -2.84 -4.17 -1.62
CA GLY A 103 -2.64 -5.61 -1.81
C GLY A 103 -3.07 -6.48 -0.64
N LEU A 104 -3.53 -5.91 0.48
CA LEU A 104 -4.25 -6.64 1.53
C LEU A 104 -5.75 -6.63 1.24
N LEU A 105 -6.45 -7.64 1.71
CA LEU A 105 -7.91 -7.65 1.67
C LEU A 105 -8.47 -6.90 2.88
N ASP A 106 -9.58 -6.17 2.71
CA ASP A 106 -10.19 -5.39 3.80
C ASP A 106 -10.43 -6.26 5.07
N GLY A 107 -10.86 -7.51 4.88
CA GLY A 107 -11.02 -8.45 5.98
C GLY A 107 -9.72 -8.91 6.63
N GLU A 108 -8.62 -9.04 5.89
CA GLU A 108 -7.29 -9.33 6.46
C GLU A 108 -6.79 -8.17 7.29
N GLU A 109 -6.98 -6.94 6.81
CA GLU A 109 -6.60 -5.73 7.52
C GLU A 109 -7.33 -5.62 8.87
N ILE A 110 -8.63 -5.78 8.88
CA ILE A 110 -9.44 -5.66 10.11
C ILE A 110 -9.14 -6.78 11.12
N PHE A 111 -8.96 -8.02 10.67
CA PHE A 111 -8.92 -9.18 11.57
C PHE A 111 -7.52 -9.75 11.83
N VAL A 112 -6.57 -9.49 10.94
CA VAL A 112 -5.22 -10.08 11.04
C VAL A 112 -4.17 -9.04 11.35
N TYR A 113 -4.11 -7.97 10.56
CA TYR A 113 -3.05 -6.98 10.66
C TYR A 113 -3.43 -5.78 11.52
N PHE A 114 -4.75 -5.53 11.69
CA PHE A 114 -5.30 -4.38 12.44
C PHE A 114 -4.86 -3.05 11.83
N THR A 115 -4.82 -3.00 10.52
CA THR A 115 -4.60 -1.82 9.68
C THR A 115 -5.93 -1.17 9.28
N ASP A 116 -5.88 -0.04 8.61
CA ASP A 116 -7.06 0.71 8.14
C ASP A 116 -7.35 0.36 6.68
N PRO A 117 -8.41 -0.41 6.35
CA PRO A 117 -8.68 -0.89 4.98
C PRO A 117 -9.03 0.22 3.97
N THR A 118 -8.90 1.46 4.37
CA THR A 118 -9.18 2.63 3.53
C THR A 118 -7.98 3.54 3.38
N TRP A 119 -6.85 3.13 3.97
CA TRP A 119 -5.62 3.91 3.99
C TRP A 119 -4.39 3.01 3.86
N ASN A 120 -3.82 2.99 2.69
CA ASN A 120 -2.76 2.09 2.26
C ASN A 120 -1.40 2.18 3.01
N ASP A 121 -1.29 3.01 4.06
CA ASP A 121 -0.09 3.23 4.88
C ASP A 121 -0.56 3.65 6.28
N THR A 122 -0.92 2.67 7.10
CA THR A 122 -1.61 2.89 8.40
C THR A 122 -0.77 3.69 9.39
N ASP A 123 0.55 3.51 9.43
CA ASP A 123 1.45 4.19 10.38
C ASP A 123 2.14 5.44 9.81
N MET A 124 1.92 5.73 8.52
CA MET A 124 2.38 6.93 7.82
C MET A 124 3.91 7.04 7.72
N ASP A 125 4.58 5.95 7.50
CA ASP A 125 6.04 5.92 7.34
C ASP A 125 6.51 6.00 5.88
N GLY A 126 5.59 5.82 4.94
CA GLY A 126 5.79 5.92 3.49
C GLY A 126 5.86 4.58 2.78
N MET A 127 5.72 3.45 3.50
CA MET A 127 5.59 2.11 2.93
C MET A 127 4.11 1.68 3.00
N PRO A 128 3.55 1.05 1.98
CA PRO A 128 2.19 0.50 2.05
C PRO A 128 2.10 -0.73 2.95
N ASP A 129 0.98 -0.86 3.69
CA ASP A 129 0.74 -1.96 4.63
C ASP A 129 0.95 -3.34 3.96
N GLY A 130 0.44 -3.51 2.73
CA GLY A 130 0.59 -4.75 1.97
C GLY A 130 2.03 -5.07 1.57
N TRP A 131 2.82 -4.04 1.23
CA TRP A 131 4.24 -4.22 0.98
C TRP A 131 5.00 -4.64 2.24
N GLU A 132 4.71 -4.00 3.37
CA GLU A 132 5.33 -4.33 4.64
C GLU A 132 5.03 -5.77 5.07
N VAL A 133 3.76 -6.19 4.97
CA VAL A 133 3.34 -7.57 5.25
C VAL A 133 4.06 -8.57 4.33
N GLN A 134 4.21 -8.25 3.05
CA GLN A 134 4.91 -9.10 2.07
C GLN A 134 6.35 -9.39 2.50
N TYR A 135 7.06 -8.40 3.04
CA TYR A 135 8.46 -8.52 3.45
C TYR A 135 8.64 -8.80 4.95
N GLY A 136 7.54 -8.92 5.70
CA GLY A 136 7.54 -9.30 7.12
C GLY A 136 7.80 -8.15 8.07
N PHE A 137 7.60 -6.92 7.63
CA PHE A 137 7.57 -5.73 8.47
C PHE A 137 6.24 -5.61 9.22
N ASN A 138 6.14 -4.64 10.09
CA ASN A 138 4.94 -4.41 10.87
C ASN A 138 4.23 -3.12 10.40
N PRO A 139 3.10 -3.19 9.68
CA PRO A 139 2.41 -2.05 9.08
C PRO A 139 1.81 -1.07 10.11
N ARG A 140 2.29 -1.12 11.34
CA ARG A 140 1.89 -0.27 12.46
C ARG A 140 3.08 0.21 13.29
N ASP A 141 4.30 0.03 12.81
CA ASP A 141 5.53 0.48 13.47
C ASP A 141 6.39 1.35 12.54
N PRO A 142 6.21 2.67 12.53
CA PRO A 142 6.89 3.56 11.59
C PRO A 142 8.42 3.63 11.81
N ALA A 143 8.98 2.76 12.62
CA ALA A 143 10.41 2.72 12.85
C ALA A 143 11.14 1.80 11.88
N ASP A 144 10.47 0.80 11.34
CA ASP A 144 11.10 -0.19 10.44
C ASP A 144 11.40 0.38 9.03
N ALA A 145 10.67 1.43 8.58
CA ALA A 145 11.03 2.20 7.39
C ALA A 145 12.47 2.76 7.40
N ARG A 146 13.04 2.95 8.59
CA ARG A 146 14.40 3.49 8.77
C ARG A 146 15.44 2.43 9.06
N SER A 147 15.01 1.18 9.13
CA SER A 147 15.89 0.04 9.25
C SER A 147 16.48 -0.31 7.88
N ASP A 148 17.56 -1.05 7.91
CA ASP A 148 18.23 -1.65 6.78
C ASP A 148 18.26 -3.16 7.10
N LEU A 149 17.39 -3.95 6.47
CA LEU A 149 17.15 -5.33 6.87
C LEU A 149 18.25 -6.27 6.40
N ASP A 150 18.73 -6.09 5.20
CA ASP A 150 19.75 -6.96 4.57
C ASP A 150 21.17 -6.40 4.68
N ASN A 151 21.31 -5.17 5.20
CA ASN A 151 22.55 -4.47 5.49
C ASN A 151 23.39 -4.20 4.24
N ASP A 152 22.78 -3.66 3.23
CA ASP A 152 23.37 -3.27 1.97
C ASP A 152 23.82 -1.79 1.92
N GLY A 153 23.62 -1.07 3.01
CA GLY A 153 24.16 0.28 3.20
C GLY A 153 25.68 0.30 3.08
N HIS A 154 26.25 1.40 2.62
CA HIS A 154 27.68 1.50 2.31
C HIS A 154 28.43 2.46 3.25
N ASP A 155 29.48 1.97 3.92
CA ASP A 155 30.43 2.75 4.74
C ASP A 155 31.30 3.67 3.86
N TYR A 156 30.77 4.83 3.47
CA TYR A 156 31.47 5.77 2.59
C TYR A 156 32.42 6.72 3.35
N ASP A 157 32.30 6.85 4.66
CA ASP A 157 33.22 7.64 5.47
C ASP A 157 34.43 6.81 5.95
N ARG A 158 34.39 5.46 5.71
CA ARG A 158 35.41 4.49 6.09
C ARG A 158 35.66 4.41 7.59
N SER A 159 34.59 4.56 8.38
CA SER A 159 34.64 4.40 9.84
C SER A 159 34.83 2.95 10.27
N GLN A 160 34.65 1.98 9.38
CA GLN A 160 34.64 0.53 9.55
C GLN A 160 33.32 0.00 10.15
N ALA A 161 32.25 0.79 10.08
CA ALA A 161 30.89 0.38 10.41
C ALA A 161 29.94 1.19 9.54
N VAL A 162 28.86 0.58 9.05
CA VAL A 162 27.79 1.30 8.40
C VAL A 162 26.95 1.97 9.49
N GLU A 163 26.91 3.29 9.47
CA GLU A 163 26.19 4.11 10.45
C GLU A 163 24.73 4.35 9.97
N PRO A 164 23.79 4.77 10.84
CA PRO A 164 22.38 4.94 10.42
C PRO A 164 22.12 5.95 9.31
N ASP A 165 23.06 6.86 9.03
CA ASP A 165 23.00 7.80 7.93
C ASP A 165 23.63 7.26 6.63
N GLU A 166 24.12 6.05 6.68
CA GLU A 166 24.71 5.28 5.57
C GLU A 166 23.85 4.06 5.21
N TYR A 167 22.75 3.82 5.92
CA TYR A 167 21.81 2.74 5.61
C TYR A 167 21.15 3.00 4.27
N TYR A 168 20.99 1.93 3.50
CA TYR A 168 19.99 1.91 2.45
C TYR A 168 18.72 1.32 3.07
N THR A 169 17.79 2.19 3.42
CA THR A 169 16.69 1.84 4.32
C THR A 169 15.57 1.12 3.60
N ASN A 170 14.76 0.34 4.33
CA ASN A 170 13.59 -0.35 3.77
C ASN A 170 12.66 0.60 2.98
N LEU A 171 12.50 1.85 3.45
CA LEU A 171 11.76 2.86 2.69
C LEU A 171 12.45 3.23 1.36
N GLN A 172 13.77 3.32 1.35
CA GLN A 172 14.51 3.60 0.10
C GLN A 172 14.38 2.45 -0.88
N GLU A 173 14.41 1.22 -0.39
CA GLU A 173 14.18 0.03 -1.20
C GLU A 173 12.78 0.00 -1.79
N TYR A 174 11.75 0.26 -0.97
CA TYR A 174 10.40 0.41 -1.49
C TYR A 174 10.32 1.45 -2.61
N LEU A 175 10.94 2.63 -2.41
CA LEU A 175 10.92 3.72 -3.39
C LEU A 175 11.69 3.42 -4.67
N ASN A 176 12.74 2.61 -4.59
CA ASN A 176 13.55 2.21 -5.75
C ASN A 176 13.11 0.87 -6.35
N GLY A 177 12.25 0.11 -5.66
CA GLY A 177 11.71 -1.16 -6.14
C GLY A 177 12.66 -2.34 -5.95
N THR A 178 13.65 -2.21 -5.08
CA THR A 178 14.58 -3.29 -4.69
C THR A 178 13.95 -4.23 -3.66
N ASP A 179 14.59 -5.35 -3.37
CA ASP A 179 14.12 -6.38 -2.45
C ASP A 179 14.80 -6.22 -1.07
N PRO A 180 14.11 -5.73 -0.02
CA PRO A 180 14.71 -5.45 1.30
C PRO A 180 15.22 -6.68 2.05
N THR A 181 15.25 -7.82 1.40
CA THR A 181 15.82 -9.08 1.92
C THR A 181 16.99 -9.59 1.11
N ASN A 182 17.36 -8.88 0.05
CA ASN A 182 18.43 -9.25 -0.87
C ASN A 182 19.32 -8.05 -1.19
N PRO A 183 20.52 -7.96 -0.62
CA PRO A 183 21.38 -6.77 -0.74
C PRO A 183 21.94 -6.50 -2.15
N ASP A 184 21.53 -7.26 -3.16
CA ASP A 184 21.98 -7.17 -4.56
C ASP A 184 20.81 -7.70 -5.40
N SER A 185 19.85 -6.81 -5.70
CA SER A 185 18.56 -7.17 -6.29
C SER A 185 18.66 -7.73 -7.70
N ASP A 186 19.59 -7.26 -8.51
CA ASP A 186 19.79 -7.72 -9.89
C ASP A 186 20.87 -8.81 -10.04
N ASN A 187 21.62 -9.09 -8.94
CA ASN A 187 22.63 -10.12 -8.84
C ASN A 187 23.85 -9.90 -9.74
N ASP A 188 24.28 -8.68 -9.89
CA ASP A 188 25.48 -8.32 -10.67
C ASP A 188 26.78 -8.26 -9.84
N GLY A 189 26.64 -8.26 -8.52
CA GLY A 189 27.73 -8.28 -7.54
C GLY A 189 27.99 -6.94 -6.87
N ILE A 190 27.18 -5.92 -7.16
CA ILE A 190 27.21 -4.61 -6.49
C ILE A 190 25.98 -4.53 -5.58
N PRO A 191 26.07 -4.06 -4.34
CA PRO A 191 24.91 -3.88 -3.48
C PRO A 191 24.04 -2.69 -3.92
N ASP A 192 22.71 -2.82 -3.77
CA ASP A 192 21.70 -1.82 -4.16
C ASP A 192 22.00 -0.44 -3.58
N GLY A 193 22.36 -0.39 -2.28
CA GLY A 193 22.68 0.85 -1.59
C GLY A 193 23.90 1.57 -2.16
N TRP A 194 24.94 0.82 -2.61
CA TRP A 194 26.09 1.40 -3.28
C TRP A 194 25.71 1.96 -4.66
N GLU A 195 24.92 1.21 -5.42
CA GLU A 195 24.50 1.61 -6.76
C GLU A 195 23.68 2.90 -6.74
N VAL A 196 22.67 2.97 -5.88
CA VAL A 196 21.87 4.17 -5.71
C VAL A 196 22.70 5.37 -5.26
N GLN A 197 23.68 5.14 -4.35
CA GLN A 197 24.57 6.19 -3.88
C GLN A 197 25.40 6.80 -5.01
N TYR A 198 25.85 5.98 -5.97
CA TYR A 198 26.69 6.42 -7.08
C TYR A 198 25.92 6.67 -8.39
N GLY A 199 24.59 6.49 -8.37
CA GLY A 199 23.71 6.80 -9.49
C GLY A 199 23.64 5.73 -10.56
N LEU A 200 23.92 4.49 -10.18
CA LEU A 200 23.61 3.29 -10.96
C LEU A 200 22.16 2.86 -10.74
N ASP A 201 21.70 1.88 -11.50
CA ASP A 201 20.35 1.34 -11.40
C ASP A 201 20.39 -0.05 -10.75
N PRO A 202 19.98 -0.22 -9.47
CA PRO A 202 20.07 -1.48 -8.74
C PRO A 202 19.20 -2.60 -9.31
N LEU A 203 18.59 -2.38 -10.47
CA LEU A 203 17.78 -3.36 -11.20
C LEU A 203 18.30 -3.63 -12.62
N ASP A 204 19.45 -3.05 -13.00
CA ASP A 204 20.08 -3.26 -14.33
C ASP A 204 21.47 -3.93 -14.21
N PRO A 205 21.56 -5.27 -14.27
CA PRO A 205 22.80 -6.00 -14.11
C PRO A 205 23.85 -5.74 -15.21
N LEU A 206 23.60 -4.80 -16.11
CA LEU A 206 24.54 -4.45 -17.19
C LEU A 206 25.37 -3.22 -16.85
N ASP A 207 25.01 -2.44 -15.87
CA ASP A 207 25.75 -1.23 -15.53
C ASP A 207 26.99 -1.52 -14.67
N ALA A 208 27.03 -2.64 -13.94
CA ALA A 208 28.25 -3.13 -13.28
C ALA A 208 29.49 -3.25 -14.19
N VAL A 209 29.26 -3.43 -15.47
CA VAL A 209 30.35 -3.57 -16.45
C VAL A 209 30.64 -2.27 -17.22
N LEU A 210 30.00 -1.17 -16.84
CA LEU A 210 30.28 0.14 -17.42
C LEU A 210 31.41 0.83 -16.65
N ASP A 211 32.19 1.60 -17.37
CA ASP A 211 33.17 2.54 -16.85
C ASP A 211 32.54 3.93 -16.90
N MET A 212 31.89 4.33 -15.79
CA MET A 212 31.03 5.51 -15.73
C MET A 212 31.82 6.84 -15.74
N ASP A 213 33.02 6.85 -15.16
CA ASP A 213 33.84 8.06 -15.08
C ASP A 213 34.98 8.09 -16.13
N GLY A 214 35.22 6.97 -16.82
CA GLY A 214 36.18 6.85 -17.90
C GLY A 214 37.63 6.87 -17.43
N ASP A 215 37.89 6.37 -16.21
CA ASP A 215 39.22 6.44 -15.58
C ASP A 215 40.14 5.26 -15.95
N GLY A 216 39.70 4.43 -16.88
CA GLY A 216 40.47 3.28 -17.37
C GLY A 216 41.91 3.63 -17.76
N TRP A 217 42.80 2.70 -17.56
CA TRP A 217 44.25 2.90 -17.77
C TRP A 217 44.70 2.35 -19.11
N ASP A 218 45.30 3.22 -19.98
CA ASP A 218 45.92 2.83 -21.25
C ASP A 218 47.21 2.02 -21.00
N PHE A 219 47.09 0.73 -20.74
CA PHE A 219 48.21 -0.16 -20.46
C PHE A 219 49.16 -0.30 -21.63
N ASN A 220 48.68 -0.22 -22.86
CA ASN A 220 49.46 -0.37 -24.06
C ASN A 220 50.01 0.94 -24.63
N ARG A 221 49.60 2.09 -24.04
CA ARG A 221 50.00 3.45 -24.39
C ARG A 221 49.78 3.83 -25.86
N ASN A 222 48.68 3.37 -26.43
CA ASN A 222 48.29 3.69 -27.78
C ASN A 222 47.50 5.01 -27.87
N GLY A 223 47.14 5.60 -26.73
CA GLY A 223 46.35 6.81 -26.61
C GLY A 223 44.85 6.57 -26.61
N GLU A 224 44.38 5.33 -26.47
CA GLU A 224 42.98 4.95 -26.35
C GLU A 224 42.84 3.93 -25.22
N VAL A 225 41.87 4.10 -24.34
CA VAL A 225 41.48 3.11 -23.32
C VAL A 225 40.58 2.08 -24.00
N ALA A 226 41.07 0.85 -24.09
CA ALA A 226 40.30 -0.27 -24.68
C ALA A 226 39.42 -0.95 -23.60
N GLY A 227 38.39 -1.71 -23.98
CA GLY A 227 37.47 -2.35 -23.06
C GLY A 227 38.08 -3.35 -22.05
N ASN A 228 39.36 -3.70 -22.19
CA ASN A 228 40.13 -4.49 -21.23
C ASN A 228 41.10 -3.62 -20.39
N GLU A 229 40.99 -2.33 -20.48
CA GLU A 229 41.81 -1.32 -19.82
C GLU A 229 40.88 -0.34 -19.02
N THR A 230 39.57 -0.59 -19.00
CA THR A 230 38.60 0.15 -18.20
C THR A 230 38.49 -0.44 -16.80
N PHE A 231 38.23 0.40 -15.82
CA PHE A 231 37.72 -0.03 -14.54
C PHE A 231 36.19 0.05 -14.61
N THR A 232 35.53 -1.04 -14.31
CA THR A 232 34.07 -1.10 -14.29
C THR A 232 33.54 -0.74 -12.91
N SER A 233 32.25 -0.41 -12.80
CA SER A 233 31.61 -0.11 -11.52
C SER A 233 31.80 -1.23 -10.49
N LEU A 234 31.77 -2.51 -10.92
CA LEU A 234 32.05 -3.65 -10.04
C LEU A 234 33.50 -3.68 -9.54
N GLU A 235 34.47 -3.28 -10.37
CA GLU A 235 35.90 -3.22 -9.97
C GLU A 235 36.16 -2.04 -9.01
N GLU A 236 35.44 -0.95 -9.16
CA GLU A 236 35.50 0.21 -8.25
C GLU A 236 34.92 -0.11 -6.89
N TYR A 237 33.83 -0.90 -6.85
CA TYR A 237 33.24 -1.40 -5.60
C TYR A 237 34.18 -2.33 -4.84
N SER A 238 35.01 -3.15 -5.50
CA SER A 238 35.86 -4.18 -4.92
C SER A 238 37.13 -3.62 -4.24
#